data_a394be9c83e5b5743169a59e9d018c0c
#
_entry.id   a394be9c83e5b5743169a59e9d018c0c
#
_cell.length_a   1.000
_cell.length_b   1.000
_cell.length_c   1.000
_cell.angle_alpha   90.00
_cell.angle_beta   90.00
_cell.angle_gamma   90.00
#
_symmetry.space_group_name_H-M   'P 1'
#
loop_
_entity.id
_entity.type
_entity.pdbx_description
1 polymer ?
#
loop_
_entity_poly.entity_id
_entity_poly.type
_entity_poly.pdbx_seq_one_letter_code
_entity_poly.pdbx_strand_id
1 'polypeptide(L)'
;MKTAIIIGGGLGGLFTGAILAKEGLRVTVLEKNATAGGGLQSFHRFGESFDTGMHVIGGMQPGGNIYRICEYLGILDQVKIKDVDADCTDSLYFAEDQQTYQLQKGKEGLINSLSAYFPEERENLQRYVDAIFAISDSIDLFHLRPTTDFLQVHTDEFLMAADAFVAKYIQNPKLRSIVSYMNPLYGGRQDETPAFVHAIISTLYIQGTSRFVGGSQHFAQLLVSVIEQAGGKVLTHTEVEWVEVNNRHVEYVRTRQGEIFQGDYFISAIHPCTLLKRMPEKAFPKAYRERLNQIPNSYSAFSVYIKLKPDCFPYINHSEYYMTRYDEIWKFGEQHDTWPLGFLLMTPPDENQGKYSSKVLITAPMLYDEVKKWEQTTVGHRGEEYETWKAQKAQQLLSHIEEIHPGFGACIDRIITASPLTIRDFYGVKDGALSGFSKDYKNIALSQVPVVTKVDNLLLTGQNNNLHGFCGVPLTAINTAEAILGRNSILHKINEIGKNEN
;
A
#
# COMPACT_ATOMS: atom_id res chain seq x y z
N MET A 1 2.80 -27.08 -21.11
CA MET A 1 2.98 -26.12 -20.02
C MET A 1 2.06 -24.95 -20.33
N LYS A 2 1.16 -24.58 -19.40
CA LYS A 2 0.26 -23.44 -19.58
C LYS A 2 1.05 -22.12 -19.45
N THR A 3 0.58 -21.09 -20.14
CA THR A 3 1.20 -19.78 -20.24
C THR A 3 0.32 -18.70 -19.60
N ALA A 4 0.94 -17.75 -18.91
CA ALA A 4 0.25 -16.62 -18.31
C ALA A 4 0.92 -15.29 -18.69
N ILE A 5 0.15 -14.37 -19.25
CA ILE A 5 0.58 -13.01 -19.59
C ILE A 5 0.03 -12.05 -18.51
N ILE A 6 0.93 -11.33 -17.85
CA ILE A 6 0.57 -10.40 -16.76
C ILE A 6 0.78 -8.97 -17.25
N ILE A 7 -0.25 -8.14 -17.17
CA ILE A 7 -0.25 -6.74 -17.56
C ILE A 7 0.00 -5.87 -16.32
N GLY A 8 1.20 -5.32 -16.20
CA GLY A 8 1.68 -4.51 -15.10
C GLY A 8 2.59 -5.29 -14.13
N GLY A 9 3.82 -4.81 -13.97
CA GLY A 9 4.86 -5.35 -13.09
C GLY A 9 4.91 -4.67 -11.72
N GLY A 10 3.78 -4.20 -11.20
CA GLY A 10 3.67 -3.77 -9.81
C GLY A 10 3.60 -4.94 -8.83
N LEU A 11 3.43 -4.65 -7.54
CA LEU A 11 3.41 -5.64 -6.45
C LEU A 11 2.46 -6.82 -6.76
N GLY A 12 1.22 -6.52 -7.22
CA GLY A 12 0.23 -7.56 -7.54
C GLY A 12 0.65 -8.45 -8.70
N GLY A 13 1.15 -7.84 -9.78
CA GLY A 13 1.62 -8.58 -10.96
C GLY A 13 2.83 -9.44 -10.64
N LEU A 14 3.80 -8.93 -9.88
CA LEU A 14 5.00 -9.68 -9.50
C LEU A 14 4.69 -10.83 -8.54
N PHE A 15 3.86 -10.64 -7.50
CA PHE A 15 3.47 -11.74 -6.60
C PHE A 15 2.66 -12.80 -7.34
N THR A 16 1.66 -12.40 -8.13
CA THR A 16 0.88 -13.36 -8.94
C THR A 16 1.77 -14.12 -9.91
N GLY A 17 2.70 -13.41 -10.55
CA GLY A 17 3.68 -14.00 -11.47
C GLY A 17 4.62 -14.98 -10.78
N ALA A 18 5.16 -14.62 -9.62
CA ALA A 18 6.06 -15.47 -8.85
C ALA A 18 5.36 -16.75 -8.38
N ILE A 19 4.12 -16.64 -7.86
CA ILE A 19 3.33 -17.80 -7.44
C ILE A 19 3.05 -18.71 -8.65
N LEU A 20 2.54 -18.19 -9.76
CA LEU A 20 2.21 -18.98 -10.94
C LEU A 20 3.43 -19.62 -11.58
N ALA A 21 4.58 -18.91 -11.63
CA ALA A 21 5.82 -19.43 -12.16
C ALA A 21 6.37 -20.57 -11.29
N LYS A 22 6.37 -20.40 -9.96
CA LYS A 22 6.74 -21.46 -9.01
C LYS A 22 5.84 -22.70 -9.16
N GLU A 23 4.57 -22.51 -9.50
CA GLU A 23 3.60 -23.60 -9.73
C GLU A 23 3.65 -24.16 -11.17
N GLY A 24 4.66 -23.82 -11.95
CA GLY A 24 4.95 -24.46 -13.23
C GLY A 24 4.26 -23.83 -14.45
N LEU A 25 3.70 -22.62 -14.35
CA LEU A 25 3.27 -21.88 -15.54
C LEU A 25 4.45 -21.11 -16.15
N ARG A 26 4.44 -20.97 -17.48
CA ARG A 26 5.35 -20.03 -18.17
C ARG A 26 4.76 -18.63 -18.07
N VAL A 27 5.36 -17.78 -17.24
CA VAL A 27 4.89 -16.42 -16.98
C VAL A 27 5.65 -15.40 -17.80
N THR A 28 4.93 -14.43 -18.38
CA THR A 28 5.52 -13.20 -18.95
C THR A 28 4.84 -11.99 -18.34
N VAL A 29 5.59 -11.15 -17.64
CA VAL A 29 5.12 -9.88 -17.08
C VAL A 29 5.51 -8.75 -18.00
N LEU A 30 4.53 -7.88 -18.33
CA LEU A 30 4.70 -6.72 -19.21
C LEU A 30 4.59 -5.44 -18.37
N GLU A 31 5.70 -4.72 -18.20
CA GLU A 31 5.79 -3.50 -17.39
C GLU A 31 6.13 -2.29 -18.29
N LYS A 32 5.35 -1.21 -18.14
CA LYS A 32 5.55 0.02 -18.95
C LYS A 32 6.79 0.82 -18.56
N ASN A 33 7.17 0.80 -17.28
CA ASN A 33 8.29 1.57 -16.73
C ASN A 33 9.63 0.88 -17.02
N ALA A 34 10.72 1.61 -16.78
CA ALA A 34 12.09 1.10 -16.90
C ALA A 34 12.42 0.00 -15.89
N THR A 35 11.72 -0.02 -14.75
CA THR A 35 11.90 -1.02 -13.69
C THR A 35 10.54 -1.56 -13.25
N ALA A 36 10.49 -2.85 -12.93
CA ALA A 36 9.33 -3.45 -12.30
C ALA A 36 9.31 -3.15 -10.79
N GLY A 37 8.13 -3.19 -10.16
CA GLY A 37 7.96 -3.00 -8.74
C GLY A 37 6.74 -2.14 -8.36
N GLY A 38 6.29 -1.23 -9.24
CA GLY A 38 5.20 -0.30 -8.89
C GLY A 38 5.57 0.54 -7.67
N GLY A 39 4.82 0.44 -6.57
CA GLY A 39 5.13 1.14 -5.31
C GLY A 39 6.40 0.66 -4.59
N LEU A 40 7.01 -0.45 -5.03
CA LEU A 40 8.32 -0.91 -4.56
C LEU A 40 9.49 -0.29 -5.34
N GLN A 41 9.22 0.49 -6.37
CA GLN A 41 10.30 1.13 -7.14
C GLN A 41 11.06 2.12 -6.27
N SER A 42 12.37 2.20 -6.51
CA SER A 42 13.23 3.25 -6.00
C SER A 42 13.79 4.07 -7.17
N PHE A 43 14.08 5.32 -6.93
CA PHE A 43 14.76 6.17 -7.90
C PHE A 43 16.04 6.75 -7.31
N HIS A 44 17.04 7.02 -8.16
CA HIS A 44 18.32 7.55 -7.74
C HIS A 44 18.43 9.03 -8.11
N ARG A 45 18.75 9.87 -7.12
CA ARG A 45 19.04 11.30 -7.30
C ARG A 45 20.09 11.77 -6.30
N PHE A 46 20.99 12.60 -6.74
CA PHE A 46 22.03 13.22 -5.90
C PHE A 46 22.92 12.21 -5.14
N GLY A 47 23.09 11.01 -5.71
CA GLY A 47 23.84 9.92 -5.07
C GLY A 47 23.08 9.12 -4.02
N GLU A 48 21.80 9.41 -3.80
CA GLU A 48 20.92 8.68 -2.90
C GLU A 48 19.86 7.87 -3.65
N SER A 49 19.40 6.79 -3.02
CA SER A 49 18.25 5.99 -3.45
C SER A 49 17.04 6.33 -2.59
N PHE A 50 15.92 6.64 -3.23
CA PHE A 50 14.66 6.98 -2.56
C PHE A 50 13.55 6.02 -3.01
N ASP A 51 12.79 5.52 -2.05
CA ASP A 51 11.60 4.68 -2.31
C ASP A 51 10.40 5.53 -2.71
N THR A 52 9.63 5.05 -3.69
CA THR A 52 8.51 5.82 -4.23
C THR A 52 7.22 5.67 -3.44
N GLY A 53 6.99 4.55 -2.75
CA GLY A 53 5.69 4.33 -2.13
C GLY A 53 5.64 3.33 -0.98
N MET A 54 6.66 2.50 -0.77
CA MET A 54 6.63 1.49 0.27
C MET A 54 7.72 1.77 1.31
N HIS A 55 7.31 2.21 2.49
CA HIS A 55 8.23 2.78 3.47
C HIS A 55 8.25 2.03 4.81
N VAL A 56 7.09 1.55 5.25
CA VAL A 56 6.90 0.76 6.48
C VAL A 56 6.02 -0.43 6.15
N ILE A 57 6.43 -1.62 6.57
CA ILE A 57 5.76 -2.87 6.26
C ILE A 57 5.46 -3.65 7.53
N GLY A 58 4.26 -4.24 7.60
CA GLY A 58 3.87 -5.22 8.59
C GLY A 58 3.89 -6.64 8.02
N GLY A 59 3.66 -7.63 8.87
CA GLY A 59 3.50 -9.03 8.46
C GLY A 59 4.81 -9.76 8.14
N MET A 60 5.98 -9.16 8.41
CA MET A 60 7.30 -9.77 8.23
C MET A 60 7.88 -10.38 9.52
N GLN A 61 7.22 -10.25 10.65
CA GLN A 61 7.59 -10.96 11.86
C GLN A 61 7.43 -12.49 11.67
N PRO A 62 8.21 -13.33 12.37
CA PRO A 62 8.09 -14.78 12.29
C PRO A 62 6.63 -15.26 12.43
N GLY A 63 6.18 -16.06 11.47
CA GLY A 63 4.79 -16.53 11.39
C GLY A 63 3.79 -15.53 10.79
N GLY A 64 4.19 -14.31 10.49
CA GLY A 64 3.37 -13.32 9.80
C GLY A 64 2.99 -13.76 8.38
N ASN A 65 1.96 -13.14 7.81
CA ASN A 65 1.45 -13.57 6.50
C ASN A 65 2.47 -13.36 5.38
N ILE A 66 3.15 -12.21 5.34
CA ILE A 66 4.16 -11.94 4.30
C ILE A 66 5.42 -12.77 4.54
N TYR A 67 5.85 -12.94 5.80
CA TYR A 67 6.93 -13.84 6.16
C TYR A 67 6.71 -15.23 5.54
N ARG A 68 5.54 -15.85 5.79
CA ARG A 68 5.18 -17.18 5.29
C ARG A 68 5.05 -17.25 3.76
N ILE A 69 4.57 -16.16 3.12
CA ILE A 69 4.54 -16.09 1.64
C ILE A 69 5.97 -16.01 1.08
N CYS A 70 6.86 -15.23 1.69
CA CYS A 70 8.27 -15.15 1.28
C CYS A 70 9.00 -16.48 1.47
N GLU A 71 8.73 -17.17 2.57
CA GLU A 71 9.23 -18.53 2.83
C GLU A 71 8.75 -19.53 1.76
N TYR A 72 7.44 -19.51 1.46
CA TYR A 72 6.88 -20.32 0.36
C TYR A 72 7.53 -19.99 -0.98
N LEU A 73 7.80 -18.73 -1.30
CA LEU A 73 8.48 -18.34 -2.53
C LEU A 73 9.99 -18.67 -2.54
N GLY A 74 10.58 -18.96 -1.38
CA GLY A 74 12.02 -19.26 -1.22
C GLY A 74 12.91 -18.02 -1.27
N ILE A 75 12.37 -16.86 -0.88
CA ILE A 75 13.09 -15.58 -0.91
C ILE A 75 13.34 -15.00 0.49
N LEU A 76 12.80 -15.61 1.55
CA LEU A 76 12.78 -15.04 2.90
C LEU A 76 14.18 -14.61 3.38
N ASP A 77 15.17 -15.47 3.26
CA ASP A 77 16.56 -15.24 3.73
C ASP A 77 17.28 -14.12 2.96
N GLN A 78 16.72 -13.71 1.81
CA GLN A 78 17.29 -12.67 0.97
C GLN A 78 16.65 -11.31 1.21
N VAL A 79 15.53 -11.25 1.97
CA VAL A 79 14.83 -10.00 2.25
C VAL A 79 15.62 -9.16 3.25
N LYS A 80 16.05 -7.98 2.83
CA LYS A 80 16.79 -7.06 3.69
C LYS A 80 15.82 -6.09 4.38
N ILE A 81 15.53 -6.37 5.64
CA ILE A 81 14.67 -5.52 6.47
C ILE A 81 15.31 -5.21 7.82
N LYS A 82 14.88 -4.13 8.43
CA LYS A 82 15.21 -3.73 9.80
C LYS A 82 13.90 -3.46 10.53
N ASP A 83 13.73 -4.12 11.68
CA ASP A 83 12.61 -3.87 12.57
C ASP A 83 12.71 -2.46 13.16
N VAL A 84 11.55 -1.81 13.33
CA VAL A 84 11.47 -0.55 14.08
C VAL A 84 11.68 -0.80 15.56
N ASP A 85 12.01 0.26 16.31
CA ASP A 85 12.27 0.15 17.76
C ASP A 85 11.02 -0.33 18.49
N ALA A 86 11.19 -1.32 19.36
CA ALA A 86 10.05 -1.92 20.09
C ALA A 86 9.48 -0.97 21.16
N ASP A 87 10.33 -0.14 21.75
CA ASP A 87 9.94 0.83 22.80
C ASP A 87 9.27 2.09 22.21
N CYS A 88 9.45 2.33 20.90
CA CYS A 88 8.80 3.41 20.16
C CYS A 88 8.65 3.00 18.70
N THR A 89 7.52 2.39 18.34
CA THR A 89 7.24 2.06 16.92
C THR A 89 6.87 3.29 16.12
N ASP A 90 6.10 4.17 16.75
CA ASP A 90 5.58 5.40 16.16
C ASP A 90 5.54 6.51 17.20
N SER A 91 5.90 7.73 16.80
CA SER A 91 5.79 8.95 17.58
C SER A 91 4.77 9.87 16.92
N LEU A 92 3.73 10.26 17.66
CA LEU A 92 2.61 11.06 17.14
C LEU A 92 2.64 12.43 17.80
N TYR A 93 2.91 13.47 17.03
CA TYR A 93 2.86 14.85 17.48
C TYR A 93 1.55 15.52 17.02
N PHE A 94 0.82 16.12 17.94
CA PHE A 94 -0.36 16.94 17.68
C PHE A 94 -0.04 18.42 17.92
N ALA A 95 -0.11 19.23 16.86
CA ALA A 95 0.23 20.65 16.93
C ALA A 95 -0.78 21.47 17.74
N GLU A 96 -2.04 21.02 17.84
CA GLU A 96 -3.12 21.69 18.56
C GLU A 96 -2.78 21.95 20.02
N ASP A 97 -2.09 21.05 20.69
CA ASP A 97 -1.68 21.16 22.10
C ASP A 97 -0.19 20.85 22.33
N GLN A 98 0.58 20.68 21.25
CA GLN A 98 2.01 20.37 21.25
C GLN A 98 2.36 19.09 22.04
N GLN A 99 1.44 18.13 22.04
CA GLN A 99 1.62 16.87 22.76
C GLN A 99 2.17 15.79 21.84
N THR A 100 3.17 15.05 22.32
CA THR A 100 3.72 13.88 21.67
C THR A 100 3.30 12.60 22.38
N TYR A 101 2.85 11.60 21.64
CA TYR A 101 2.52 10.26 22.10
C TYR A 101 3.46 9.25 21.47
N GLN A 102 4.11 8.43 22.29
CA GLN A 102 4.99 7.35 21.81
C GLN A 102 4.28 6.01 21.99
N LEU A 103 4.21 5.24 20.91
CA LEU A 103 3.55 3.94 20.87
C LEU A 103 4.57 2.81 20.92
N GLN A 104 4.31 1.79 21.75
CA GLN A 104 5.17 0.63 21.89
C GLN A 104 4.60 -0.58 21.14
N LYS A 105 5.50 -1.47 20.74
CA LYS A 105 5.18 -2.72 20.03
C LYS A 105 4.33 -3.66 20.87
N GLY A 106 3.35 -4.30 20.22
CA GLY A 106 2.52 -5.35 20.81
C GLY A 106 1.27 -4.81 21.51
N LYS A 107 0.33 -5.72 21.80
CA LYS A 107 -0.93 -5.36 22.47
C LYS A 107 -0.69 -4.65 23.80
N GLU A 108 0.06 -5.29 24.67
CA GLU A 108 0.39 -4.76 25.99
C GLU A 108 1.21 -3.46 25.90
N GLY A 109 2.16 -3.39 24.95
CA GLY A 109 2.95 -2.19 24.70
C GLY A 109 2.07 -1.00 24.33
N LEU A 110 1.15 -1.17 23.39
CA LEU A 110 0.20 -0.12 23.00
C LEU A 110 -0.70 0.31 24.14
N ILE A 111 -1.27 -0.66 24.89
CA ILE A 111 -2.16 -0.36 26.03
C ILE A 111 -1.40 0.38 27.11
N ASN A 112 -0.20 -0.07 27.48
CA ASN A 112 0.61 0.56 28.51
C ASN A 112 1.07 1.96 28.12
N SER A 113 1.56 2.14 26.90
CA SER A 113 2.00 3.45 26.41
C SER A 113 0.86 4.47 26.40
N LEU A 114 -0.33 4.11 25.90
CA LEU A 114 -1.47 5.03 25.85
C LEU A 114 -2.15 5.21 27.22
N SER A 115 -2.18 4.20 28.08
CA SER A 115 -2.72 4.32 29.44
C SER A 115 -1.88 5.24 30.34
N ALA A 116 -0.61 5.48 29.99
CA ALA A 116 0.20 6.47 30.70
C ALA A 116 -0.33 7.90 30.51
N TYR A 117 -0.92 8.18 29.34
CA TYR A 117 -1.54 9.48 29.03
C TYR A 117 -3.04 9.53 29.38
N PHE A 118 -3.73 8.37 29.30
CA PHE A 118 -5.18 8.23 29.49
C PHE A 118 -5.48 7.08 30.45
N PRO A 119 -5.13 7.21 31.75
CA PRO A 119 -5.27 6.10 32.72
C PRO A 119 -6.73 5.64 32.91
N GLU A 120 -7.68 6.55 32.73
CA GLU A 120 -9.13 6.27 32.81
C GLU A 120 -9.66 5.41 31.67
N GLU A 121 -8.93 5.36 30.55
CA GLU A 121 -9.31 4.60 29.34
C GLU A 121 -8.66 3.20 29.25
N ARG A 122 -7.88 2.78 30.26
CA ARG A 122 -7.13 1.51 30.20
C ARG A 122 -8.01 0.30 29.87
N GLU A 123 -9.14 0.16 30.52
CA GLU A 123 -10.07 -0.96 30.28
C GLU A 123 -10.73 -0.84 28.90
N ASN A 124 -11.01 0.37 28.45
CA ASN A 124 -11.56 0.66 27.14
C ASN A 124 -10.54 0.34 26.03
N LEU A 125 -9.28 0.71 26.23
CA LEU A 125 -8.16 0.37 25.35
C LEU A 125 -7.99 -1.15 25.24
N GLN A 126 -8.05 -1.89 26.36
CA GLN A 126 -7.97 -3.35 26.32
C GLN A 126 -9.10 -3.93 25.47
N ARG A 127 -10.35 -3.51 25.71
CA ARG A 127 -11.52 -3.99 24.94
C ARG A 127 -11.42 -3.62 23.46
N TYR A 128 -10.94 -2.41 23.15
CA TYR A 128 -10.71 -1.97 21.78
C TYR A 128 -9.65 -2.85 21.07
N VAL A 129 -8.51 -3.07 21.71
CA VAL A 129 -7.42 -3.91 21.15
C VAL A 129 -7.92 -5.34 20.94
N ASP A 130 -8.62 -5.92 21.91
CA ASP A 130 -9.19 -7.27 21.74
C ASP A 130 -10.20 -7.33 20.59
N ALA A 131 -11.03 -6.31 20.40
CA ALA A 131 -12.02 -6.25 19.33
C ALA A 131 -11.38 -6.16 17.94
N ILE A 132 -10.36 -5.31 17.74
CA ILE A 132 -9.68 -5.24 16.43
C ILE A 132 -8.94 -6.53 16.10
N PHE A 133 -8.35 -7.21 17.09
CA PHE A 133 -7.71 -8.51 16.88
C PHE A 133 -8.74 -9.60 16.59
N ALA A 134 -9.90 -9.60 17.25
CA ALA A 134 -10.98 -10.54 16.95
C ALA A 134 -11.53 -10.36 15.53
N ILE A 135 -11.72 -9.13 15.06
CA ILE A 135 -12.12 -8.85 13.68
C ILE A 135 -11.05 -9.35 12.70
N SER A 136 -9.78 -9.02 12.94
CA SER A 136 -8.66 -9.48 12.09
C SER A 136 -8.60 -11.01 12.05
N ASP A 137 -8.73 -11.66 13.21
CA ASP A 137 -8.65 -13.12 13.33
C ASP A 137 -9.81 -13.85 12.65
N SER A 138 -10.94 -13.20 12.45
CA SER A 138 -12.08 -13.74 11.70
C SER A 138 -11.86 -13.83 10.17
N ILE A 139 -10.76 -13.27 9.65
CA ILE A 139 -10.46 -13.22 8.20
C ILE A 139 -9.45 -14.31 7.85
N ASP A 140 -9.92 -15.47 7.40
CA ASP A 140 -9.08 -16.65 7.11
C ASP A 140 -7.94 -16.33 6.15
N LEU A 141 -8.22 -15.66 5.05
CA LEU A 141 -7.21 -15.31 4.05
C LEU A 141 -6.09 -14.44 4.63
N PHE A 142 -6.42 -13.52 5.56
CA PHE A 142 -5.43 -12.66 6.19
C PHE A 142 -4.42 -13.46 7.03
N HIS A 143 -4.87 -14.58 7.60
CA HIS A 143 -4.05 -15.51 8.36
C HIS A 143 -3.56 -16.72 7.54
N LEU A 144 -3.74 -16.68 6.21
CA LEU A 144 -3.37 -17.75 5.28
C LEU A 144 -4.02 -19.10 5.66
N ARG A 145 -5.22 -19.09 6.22
CA ARG A 145 -5.99 -20.28 6.56
C ARG A 145 -6.81 -20.73 5.36
N PRO A 146 -6.78 -22.03 4.98
CA PRO A 146 -7.66 -22.57 3.95
C PRO A 146 -9.12 -22.42 4.36
N THR A 147 -9.94 -21.87 3.48
CA THR A 147 -11.38 -21.69 3.74
C THR A 147 -12.13 -22.96 3.42
N THR A 148 -12.79 -23.55 4.39
CA THR A 148 -13.64 -24.75 4.22
C THR A 148 -15.07 -24.38 3.84
N ASP A 149 -15.58 -23.27 4.35
CA ASP A 149 -16.96 -22.83 4.18
C ASP A 149 -17.09 -21.73 3.11
N PHE A 150 -18.24 -21.74 2.41
CA PHE A 150 -18.57 -20.70 1.42
C PHE A 150 -19.11 -19.43 2.08
N LEU A 151 -19.55 -19.49 3.34
CA LEU A 151 -20.11 -18.40 4.10
C LEU A 151 -19.22 -18.15 5.32
N GLN A 152 -18.50 -17.03 5.33
CA GLN A 152 -17.88 -16.52 6.54
C GLN A 152 -18.90 -15.66 7.29
N VAL A 153 -19.16 -15.99 8.54
CA VAL A 153 -20.01 -15.19 9.42
C VAL A 153 -19.12 -14.22 10.17
N HIS A 154 -19.35 -12.95 9.95
CA HIS A 154 -18.68 -11.87 10.68
C HIS A 154 -19.62 -11.26 11.71
N THR A 155 -19.04 -10.62 12.74
CA THR A 155 -19.81 -9.84 13.70
C THR A 155 -20.44 -8.61 13.06
N ASP A 156 -21.48 -8.06 13.66
CA ASP A 156 -22.09 -6.79 13.21
C ASP A 156 -21.07 -5.64 13.14
N GLU A 157 -20.06 -5.70 13.99
CA GLU A 157 -18.98 -4.70 14.04
C GLU A 157 -18.07 -4.70 12.82
N PHE A 158 -17.94 -5.84 12.14
CA PHE A 158 -17.07 -6.00 10.96
C PHE A 158 -17.33 -4.96 9.87
N LEU A 159 -18.60 -4.67 9.61
CA LEU A 159 -19.03 -3.68 8.62
C LEU A 159 -19.47 -2.34 9.22
N MET A 160 -19.25 -2.07 10.51
CA MET A 160 -19.47 -0.71 11.04
C MET A 160 -18.54 0.29 10.35
N ALA A 161 -18.90 1.59 10.37
CA ALA A 161 -17.93 2.64 10.07
C ALA A 161 -16.78 2.60 11.09
N ALA A 162 -15.55 2.72 10.63
CA ALA A 162 -14.36 2.59 11.48
C ALA A 162 -14.29 3.63 12.58
N ASP A 163 -14.67 4.88 12.32
CA ASP A 163 -14.75 5.96 13.31
C ASP A 163 -15.82 5.67 14.37
N ALA A 164 -16.99 5.16 13.97
CA ALA A 164 -18.04 4.73 14.88
C ALA A 164 -17.63 3.51 15.72
N PHE A 165 -16.91 2.56 15.11
CA PHE A 165 -16.34 1.42 15.82
C PHE A 165 -15.33 1.87 16.90
N VAL A 166 -14.41 2.76 16.58
CA VAL A 166 -13.48 3.33 17.57
C VAL A 166 -14.24 4.04 18.69
N ALA A 167 -15.26 4.85 18.34
CA ALA A 167 -16.06 5.59 19.32
C ALA A 167 -16.91 4.69 20.22
N LYS A 168 -17.23 3.45 19.79
CA LYS A 168 -17.93 2.46 20.60
C LYS A 168 -17.11 2.01 21.82
N TYR A 169 -15.80 1.91 21.67
CA TYR A 169 -14.89 1.42 22.70
C TYR A 169 -14.23 2.56 23.50
N ILE A 170 -13.74 3.58 22.83
CA ILE A 170 -12.96 4.67 23.41
C ILE A 170 -13.85 5.87 23.68
N GLN A 171 -13.86 6.38 24.91
CA GLN A 171 -14.69 7.52 25.31
C GLN A 171 -13.98 8.86 25.10
N ASN A 172 -12.68 8.93 25.35
CA ASN A 172 -11.89 10.13 25.21
C ASN A 172 -11.70 10.52 23.73
N PRO A 173 -12.14 11.71 23.26
CA PRO A 173 -12.05 12.08 21.84
C PRO A 173 -10.63 12.21 21.32
N LYS A 174 -9.65 12.66 22.14
CA LYS A 174 -8.24 12.71 21.73
C LYS A 174 -7.69 11.30 21.48
N LEU A 175 -8.00 10.37 22.41
CA LEU A 175 -7.56 8.99 22.28
C LEU A 175 -8.17 8.30 21.04
N ARG A 176 -9.44 8.62 20.68
CA ARG A 176 -10.04 8.15 19.42
C ARG A 176 -9.18 8.55 18.21
N SER A 177 -8.73 9.78 18.20
CA SER A 177 -7.87 10.28 17.11
C SER A 177 -6.51 9.61 17.09
N ILE A 178 -5.92 9.42 18.29
CA ILE A 178 -4.62 8.75 18.41
C ILE A 178 -4.69 7.31 17.91
N VAL A 179 -5.66 6.49 18.31
CA VAL A 179 -5.77 5.10 17.83
C VAL A 179 -6.18 5.00 16.34
N SER A 180 -6.60 6.10 15.73
CA SER A 180 -6.97 6.21 14.31
C SER A 180 -5.87 6.79 13.42
N TYR A 181 -4.68 7.08 13.96
CA TYR A 181 -3.61 7.81 13.24
C TYR A 181 -3.17 7.14 11.93
N MET A 182 -3.36 5.83 11.81
CA MET A 182 -2.99 5.06 10.61
C MET A 182 -3.98 5.19 9.45
N ASN A 183 -5.11 5.90 9.63
CA ASN A 183 -6.12 5.96 8.58
C ASN A 183 -5.59 6.46 7.22
N PRO A 184 -4.61 7.39 7.12
CA PRO A 184 -4.05 7.78 5.85
C PRO A 184 -3.40 6.61 5.07
N LEU A 185 -2.91 5.59 5.76
CA LEU A 185 -2.26 4.44 5.13
C LEU A 185 -3.23 3.56 4.32
N TYR A 186 -4.52 3.61 4.66
CA TYR A 186 -5.56 2.86 3.95
C TYR A 186 -6.60 3.74 3.23
N GLY A 187 -6.34 5.04 3.13
CA GLY A 187 -7.25 5.97 2.47
C GLY A 187 -8.57 6.15 3.23
N GLY A 188 -8.49 6.14 4.57
CA GLY A 188 -9.65 6.17 5.45
C GLY A 188 -10.48 7.45 5.34
N ARG A 189 -11.82 7.29 5.42
CA ARG A 189 -12.81 8.37 5.40
C ARG A 189 -13.81 8.20 6.52
N GLN A 190 -14.23 9.30 7.09
CA GLN A 190 -15.25 9.33 8.13
C GLN A 190 -16.58 8.78 7.61
N ASP A 191 -17.30 8.00 8.42
CA ASP A 191 -18.62 7.41 8.11
C ASP A 191 -18.67 6.65 6.74
N GLU A 192 -17.51 6.19 6.25
CA GLU A 192 -17.38 5.39 5.02
C GLU A 192 -16.56 4.13 5.24
N THR A 193 -15.35 4.26 5.79
CA THR A 193 -14.40 3.15 5.88
C THR A 193 -14.90 2.06 6.81
N PRO A 194 -14.92 0.77 6.38
CA PRO A 194 -15.34 -0.33 7.23
C PRO A 194 -14.35 -0.60 8.38
N ALA A 195 -14.87 -1.00 9.55
CA ALA A 195 -14.06 -1.33 10.72
C ALA A 195 -13.05 -2.45 10.46
N PHE A 196 -13.37 -3.44 9.62
CA PHE A 196 -12.42 -4.51 9.29
C PHE A 196 -11.16 -3.99 8.60
N VAL A 197 -11.24 -2.94 7.77
CA VAL A 197 -10.07 -2.33 7.13
C VAL A 197 -9.18 -1.69 8.19
N HIS A 198 -9.77 -0.93 9.09
CA HIS A 198 -9.07 -0.34 10.23
C HIS A 198 -8.43 -1.43 11.12
N ALA A 199 -9.17 -2.48 11.46
CA ALA A 199 -8.71 -3.56 12.31
C ALA A 199 -7.49 -4.31 11.72
N ILE A 200 -7.54 -4.70 10.43
CA ILE A 200 -6.45 -5.40 9.76
C ILE A 200 -5.17 -4.57 9.79
N ILE A 201 -5.25 -3.29 9.42
CA ILE A 201 -4.08 -2.44 9.35
C ILE A 201 -3.54 -2.17 10.76
N SER A 202 -4.41 -1.85 11.71
CA SER A 202 -4.01 -1.62 13.10
C SER A 202 -3.32 -2.84 13.71
N THR A 203 -3.87 -4.05 13.52
CA THR A 203 -3.26 -5.28 14.05
C THR A 203 -1.89 -5.56 13.47
N LEU A 204 -1.68 -5.33 12.16
CA LEU A 204 -0.37 -5.49 11.52
C LEU A 204 0.69 -4.59 12.16
N TYR A 205 0.36 -3.32 12.39
CA TYR A 205 1.29 -2.34 12.93
C TYR A 205 1.53 -2.55 14.43
N ILE A 206 0.49 -2.88 15.20
CA ILE A 206 0.62 -3.22 16.63
C ILE A 206 1.54 -4.43 16.83
N GLN A 207 1.46 -5.45 15.98
CA GLN A 207 2.33 -6.63 16.06
C GLN A 207 3.80 -6.31 15.78
N GLY A 208 4.07 -5.20 15.10
CA GLY A 208 5.39 -4.70 14.78
C GLY A 208 5.59 -4.53 13.29
N THR A 209 6.40 -3.55 12.97
CA THR A 209 6.71 -3.15 11.59
C THR A 209 8.21 -3.21 11.32
N SER A 210 8.54 -3.26 10.04
CA SER A 210 9.91 -3.26 9.54
C SER A 210 10.06 -2.26 8.40
N ARG A 211 11.29 -1.94 8.04
CA ARG A 211 11.66 -1.10 6.91
C ARG A 211 12.63 -1.84 6.00
N PHE A 212 12.54 -1.61 4.69
CA PHE A 212 13.53 -2.13 3.76
C PHE A 212 14.87 -1.43 3.96
N VAL A 213 15.95 -2.20 4.04
CA VAL A 213 17.32 -1.70 4.11
C VAL A 213 17.83 -1.48 2.69
N GLY A 214 18.31 -0.27 2.39
CA GLY A 214 18.80 0.08 1.05
C GLY A 214 17.71 0.30 0.00
N GLY A 215 16.44 0.21 0.40
CA GLY A 215 15.28 0.49 -0.46
C GLY A 215 14.45 -0.74 -0.84
N SER A 216 13.19 -0.49 -1.18
CA SER A 216 12.19 -1.52 -1.48
C SER A 216 12.34 -2.17 -2.86
N GLN A 217 13.11 -1.58 -3.78
CA GLN A 217 13.36 -2.13 -5.13
C GLN A 217 14.00 -3.52 -5.08
N HIS A 218 14.86 -3.78 -4.08
CA HIS A 218 15.47 -5.10 -3.89
C HIS A 218 14.41 -6.20 -3.73
N PHE A 219 13.35 -5.94 -2.97
CA PHE A 219 12.26 -6.90 -2.80
C PHE A 219 11.53 -7.20 -4.12
N ALA A 220 11.29 -6.18 -4.95
CA ALA A 220 10.74 -6.39 -6.28
C ALA A 220 11.66 -7.28 -7.15
N GLN A 221 12.98 -7.08 -7.07
CA GLN A 221 13.96 -7.89 -7.80
C GLN A 221 13.95 -9.35 -7.35
N LEU A 222 13.73 -9.64 -6.05
CA LEU A 222 13.57 -11.02 -5.58
C LEU A 222 12.37 -11.71 -6.23
N LEU A 223 11.22 -11.04 -6.35
CA LEU A 223 10.05 -11.58 -7.04
C LEU A 223 10.32 -11.79 -8.55
N VAL A 224 11.03 -10.85 -9.19
CA VAL A 224 11.47 -11.01 -10.59
C VAL A 224 12.35 -12.25 -10.71
N SER A 225 13.31 -12.44 -9.80
CA SER A 225 14.21 -13.60 -9.82
C SER A 225 13.45 -14.93 -9.69
N VAL A 226 12.40 -15.01 -8.87
CA VAL A 226 11.54 -16.22 -8.78
C VAL A 226 10.91 -16.54 -10.14
N ILE A 227 10.37 -15.52 -10.83
CA ILE A 227 9.74 -15.68 -12.14
C ILE A 227 10.77 -16.18 -13.18
N GLU A 228 11.95 -15.57 -13.22
CA GLU A 228 12.99 -15.85 -14.22
C GLU A 228 13.65 -17.21 -13.98
N GLN A 229 13.93 -17.58 -12.73
CA GLN A 229 14.49 -18.90 -12.38
C GLN A 229 13.52 -20.04 -12.75
N ALA A 230 12.22 -19.79 -12.73
CA ALA A 230 11.21 -20.73 -13.21
C ALA A 230 11.04 -20.73 -14.75
N GLY A 231 11.86 -20.00 -15.50
CA GLY A 231 11.83 -19.90 -16.97
C GLY A 231 10.82 -18.88 -17.51
N GLY A 232 10.26 -18.02 -16.66
CA GLY A 232 9.44 -16.88 -17.05
C GLY A 232 10.25 -15.67 -17.50
N LYS A 233 9.58 -14.54 -17.75
CA LYS A 233 10.20 -13.28 -18.18
C LYS A 233 9.50 -12.09 -17.56
N VAL A 234 10.26 -11.04 -17.25
CA VAL A 234 9.73 -9.72 -16.89
C VAL A 234 10.28 -8.71 -17.87
N LEU A 235 9.40 -8.17 -18.73
CA LEU A 235 9.76 -7.24 -19.79
C LEU A 235 9.39 -5.82 -19.37
N THR A 236 10.38 -4.99 -19.15
CA THR A 236 10.25 -3.55 -18.88
C THR A 236 10.16 -2.75 -20.18
N HIS A 237 9.80 -1.45 -20.10
CA HIS A 237 9.54 -0.60 -21.28
C HIS A 237 8.48 -1.18 -22.23
N THR A 238 7.62 -2.07 -21.73
CA THR A 238 6.67 -2.85 -22.53
C THR A 238 5.25 -2.48 -22.09
N GLU A 239 4.76 -1.35 -22.60
CA GLU A 239 3.41 -0.87 -22.29
C GLU A 239 2.37 -1.61 -23.12
N VAL A 240 1.45 -2.34 -22.46
CA VAL A 240 0.27 -2.91 -23.14
C VAL A 240 -0.68 -1.78 -23.50
N GLU A 241 -0.90 -1.58 -24.77
CA GLU A 241 -1.82 -0.58 -25.32
C GLU A 241 -3.21 -1.13 -25.54
N TRP A 242 -3.32 -2.40 -25.92
CA TRP A 242 -4.58 -3.03 -26.32
C TRP A 242 -4.68 -4.48 -25.88
N VAL A 243 -5.89 -4.87 -25.44
CA VAL A 243 -6.28 -6.27 -25.11
C VAL A 243 -7.38 -6.67 -26.09
N GLU A 244 -7.08 -7.58 -27.01
CA GLU A 244 -8.07 -8.05 -27.98
C GLU A 244 -8.95 -9.14 -27.37
N VAL A 245 -10.25 -8.90 -27.37
CA VAL A 245 -11.25 -9.81 -26.80
C VAL A 245 -12.28 -10.18 -27.86
N ASN A 246 -12.42 -11.47 -28.11
CA ASN A 246 -13.43 -12.02 -29.01
C ASN A 246 -14.19 -13.15 -28.31
N ASN A 247 -15.51 -13.17 -28.43
CA ASN A 247 -16.38 -14.18 -27.82
C ASN A 247 -16.07 -14.48 -26.34
N ARG A 248 -15.87 -13.42 -25.53
CA ARG A 248 -15.51 -13.51 -24.10
C ARG A 248 -14.15 -14.17 -23.84
N HIS A 249 -13.26 -14.16 -24.79
CA HIS A 249 -11.92 -14.74 -24.68
C HIS A 249 -10.89 -13.73 -25.14
N VAL A 250 -9.82 -13.51 -24.36
CA VAL A 250 -8.67 -12.71 -24.78
C VAL A 250 -7.86 -13.53 -25.79
N GLU A 251 -7.68 -13.00 -26.98
CA GLU A 251 -6.87 -13.63 -28.02
C GLU A 251 -5.39 -13.26 -27.91
N TYR A 252 -5.13 -11.98 -27.62
CA TYR A 252 -3.78 -11.47 -27.40
C TYR A 252 -3.79 -10.10 -26.70
N VAL A 253 -2.63 -9.69 -26.23
CA VAL A 253 -2.35 -8.30 -25.88
C VAL A 253 -1.33 -7.73 -26.86
N ARG A 254 -1.51 -6.43 -27.20
CA ARG A 254 -0.60 -5.69 -28.07
C ARG A 254 0.05 -4.56 -27.28
N THR A 255 1.37 -4.44 -27.40
CA THR A 255 2.13 -3.36 -26.82
C THR A 255 2.08 -2.08 -27.68
N ARG A 256 2.51 -0.97 -27.11
CA ARG A 256 2.64 0.31 -27.82
C ARG A 256 3.64 0.26 -28.99
N GLN A 257 4.62 -0.65 -28.91
CA GLN A 257 5.59 -0.92 -29.96
C GLN A 257 5.03 -1.85 -31.05
N GLY A 258 3.81 -2.37 -30.89
CA GLY A 258 3.15 -3.27 -31.82
C GLY A 258 3.44 -4.76 -31.62
N GLU A 259 4.20 -5.13 -30.58
CA GLU A 259 4.45 -6.52 -30.25
C GLU A 259 3.18 -7.20 -29.74
N ILE A 260 2.99 -8.47 -30.09
CA ILE A 260 1.83 -9.28 -29.73
C ILE A 260 2.25 -10.39 -28.77
N PHE A 261 1.53 -10.52 -27.67
CA PHE A 261 1.71 -11.62 -26.71
C PHE A 261 0.40 -12.44 -26.61
N GLN A 262 0.54 -13.75 -26.71
CA GLN A 262 -0.54 -14.72 -26.58
C GLN A 262 -0.29 -15.63 -25.38
N GLY A 263 -1.35 -16.15 -24.78
CA GLY A 263 -1.26 -17.04 -23.63
C GLY A 263 -2.58 -17.72 -23.31
N ASP A 264 -2.52 -18.74 -22.45
CA ASP A 264 -3.72 -19.43 -21.96
C ASP A 264 -4.51 -18.59 -20.96
N TYR A 265 -3.80 -17.77 -20.17
CA TYR A 265 -4.37 -16.85 -19.17
C TYR A 265 -3.77 -15.44 -19.32
N PHE A 266 -4.61 -14.44 -19.07
CA PHE A 266 -4.23 -13.04 -19.00
C PHE A 266 -4.59 -12.50 -17.62
N ILE A 267 -3.66 -11.86 -16.95
CA ILE A 267 -3.87 -11.30 -15.61
C ILE A 267 -3.61 -9.80 -15.67
N SER A 268 -4.60 -8.98 -15.33
CA SER A 268 -4.41 -7.54 -15.25
C SER A 268 -4.10 -7.13 -13.82
N ALA A 269 -2.92 -6.56 -13.62
CA ALA A 269 -2.46 -5.94 -12.38
C ALA A 269 -2.51 -4.40 -12.46
N ILE A 270 -3.03 -3.83 -13.54
CA ILE A 270 -3.26 -2.39 -13.69
C ILE A 270 -4.64 -2.00 -13.15
N HIS A 271 -4.83 -0.69 -12.93
CA HIS A 271 -6.11 -0.19 -12.44
C HIS A 271 -7.28 -0.62 -13.36
N PRO A 272 -8.39 -1.16 -12.82
CA PRO A 272 -9.49 -1.70 -13.63
C PRO A 272 -10.07 -0.69 -14.64
N CYS A 273 -10.21 0.59 -14.27
CA CYS A 273 -10.66 1.62 -15.20
C CYS A 273 -9.66 1.87 -16.34
N THR A 274 -8.37 1.66 -16.12
CA THR A 274 -7.34 1.74 -17.15
C THR A 274 -7.43 0.55 -18.10
N LEU A 275 -7.66 -0.64 -17.56
CA LEU A 275 -7.90 -1.84 -18.37
C LEU A 275 -9.11 -1.67 -19.29
N LEU A 276 -10.24 -1.16 -18.78
CA LEU A 276 -11.45 -0.94 -19.57
C LEU A 276 -11.24 -0.03 -20.79
N LYS A 277 -10.29 0.92 -20.70
CA LYS A 277 -9.95 1.82 -21.81
C LYS A 277 -9.07 1.17 -22.88
N ARG A 278 -8.49 0.01 -22.57
CA ARG A 278 -7.54 -0.72 -23.43
C ARG A 278 -8.12 -1.97 -24.08
N MET A 279 -9.43 -2.11 -24.09
CA MET A 279 -10.12 -3.27 -24.66
C MET A 279 -11.43 -2.87 -25.36
N PRO A 280 -11.98 -3.75 -26.22
CA PRO A 280 -13.25 -3.49 -26.89
C PRO A 280 -14.37 -3.18 -25.90
N GLU A 281 -15.18 -2.20 -26.23
CA GLU A 281 -16.29 -1.77 -25.34
C GLU A 281 -17.25 -2.91 -24.99
N LYS A 282 -17.47 -3.80 -25.94
CA LYS A 282 -18.32 -4.99 -25.80
C LYS A 282 -17.72 -6.13 -24.96
N ALA A 283 -16.45 -6.03 -24.56
CA ALA A 283 -15.78 -7.08 -23.76
C ALA A 283 -16.46 -7.26 -22.38
N PHE A 284 -17.00 -6.19 -21.82
CA PHE A 284 -17.76 -6.21 -20.58
C PHE A 284 -19.16 -5.61 -20.76
N PRO A 285 -20.17 -6.10 -20.00
CA PRO A 285 -21.49 -5.47 -19.95
C PRO A 285 -21.41 -3.99 -19.55
N LYS A 286 -22.27 -3.14 -20.14
CA LYS A 286 -22.32 -1.71 -19.84
C LYS A 286 -22.41 -1.43 -18.33
N ALA A 287 -23.31 -2.13 -17.63
CA ALA A 287 -23.49 -1.97 -16.18
C ALA A 287 -22.22 -2.27 -15.37
N TYR A 288 -21.41 -3.28 -15.79
CA TYR A 288 -20.13 -3.58 -15.14
C TYR A 288 -19.12 -2.44 -15.32
N ARG A 289 -19.03 -1.89 -16.53
CA ARG A 289 -18.12 -0.78 -16.85
C ARG A 289 -18.52 0.49 -16.10
N GLU A 290 -19.80 0.81 -16.08
CA GLU A 290 -20.34 1.95 -15.33
C GLU A 290 -20.06 1.81 -13.83
N ARG A 291 -20.32 0.63 -13.25
CA ARG A 291 -20.01 0.35 -11.85
C ARG A 291 -18.55 0.64 -11.53
N LEU A 292 -17.59 0.07 -12.29
CA LEU A 292 -16.17 0.26 -12.02
C LEU A 292 -15.74 1.74 -12.13
N ASN A 293 -16.29 2.47 -13.10
CA ASN A 293 -15.98 3.89 -13.29
C ASN A 293 -16.56 4.79 -12.20
N GLN A 294 -17.63 4.36 -11.52
CA GLN A 294 -18.30 5.08 -10.44
C GLN A 294 -17.70 4.82 -9.07
N ILE A 295 -16.93 3.74 -8.88
CA ILE A 295 -16.25 3.49 -7.59
C ILE A 295 -15.27 4.63 -7.32
N PRO A 296 -15.42 5.35 -6.19
CA PRO A 296 -14.47 6.39 -5.80
C PRO A 296 -13.08 5.82 -5.59
N ASN A 297 -12.05 6.60 -5.86
CA ASN A 297 -10.68 6.27 -5.51
C ASN A 297 -10.32 6.88 -4.15
N SER A 298 -9.33 6.27 -3.47
CA SER A 298 -8.70 6.88 -2.32
C SER A 298 -8.00 8.19 -2.73
N TYR A 299 -7.74 9.04 -1.76
CA TYR A 299 -6.93 10.23 -2.00
C TYR A 299 -5.47 9.86 -2.35
N SER A 300 -4.77 10.85 -2.86
CA SER A 300 -3.37 10.78 -3.25
C SER A 300 -2.45 11.31 -2.13
N ALA A 301 -1.19 11.61 -2.48
CA ALA A 301 -0.24 12.25 -1.58
C ALA A 301 0.67 13.23 -2.31
N PHE A 302 1.28 14.08 -1.50
CA PHE A 302 2.44 14.88 -1.85
C PHE A 302 3.63 14.38 -1.03
N SER A 303 4.74 14.06 -1.68
CA SER A 303 5.94 13.55 -1.01
C SER A 303 7.13 14.47 -1.22
N VAL A 304 7.95 14.61 -0.19
CA VAL A 304 9.23 15.34 -0.21
C VAL A 304 10.34 14.37 0.13
N TYR A 305 11.31 14.26 -0.76
CA TYR A 305 12.50 13.44 -0.62
C TYR A 305 13.68 14.36 -0.39
N ILE A 306 14.35 14.21 0.72
CA ILE A 306 15.40 15.11 1.17
C ILE A 306 16.72 14.35 1.27
N LYS A 307 17.73 14.80 0.54
CA LYS A 307 19.10 14.44 0.82
C LYS A 307 19.63 15.35 1.94
N LEU A 308 20.26 14.76 2.94
CA LEU A 308 20.83 15.45 4.08
C LEU A 308 22.32 15.68 3.90
N LYS A 309 22.83 16.70 4.58
CA LYS A 309 24.27 16.90 4.78
C LYS A 309 24.81 15.81 5.70
N PRO A 310 26.06 15.36 5.52
CA PRO A 310 26.68 14.39 6.42
C PRO A 310 26.67 14.86 7.87
N ASP A 311 26.47 13.91 8.78
CA ASP A 311 26.57 14.07 10.24
C ASP A 311 25.69 15.19 10.83
N CYS A 312 24.54 15.49 10.20
CA CYS A 312 23.71 16.63 10.57
C CYS A 312 22.40 16.24 11.27
N PHE A 313 21.68 15.25 10.76
CA PHE A 313 20.40 14.82 11.31
C PHE A 313 20.44 13.36 11.80
N PRO A 314 19.96 13.06 13.01
CA PRO A 314 20.04 11.71 13.55
C PRO A 314 19.21 10.72 12.73
N TYR A 315 19.65 9.46 12.70
CA TYR A 315 18.82 8.35 12.24
C TYR A 315 17.77 8.01 13.30
N ILE A 316 16.50 7.99 12.90
CA ILE A 316 15.35 7.72 13.74
C ILE A 316 14.73 6.39 13.28
N ASN A 317 14.77 5.36 14.12
CA ASN A 317 14.30 4.01 13.76
C ASN A 317 12.80 3.79 14.06
N HIS A 318 12.01 4.83 14.17
CA HIS A 318 10.56 4.78 14.27
C HIS A 318 9.92 5.76 13.28
N SER A 319 8.62 5.68 13.08
CA SER A 319 7.90 6.62 12.23
C SER A 319 7.44 7.82 13.06
N GLU A 320 7.56 9.01 12.52
CA GLU A 320 7.07 10.22 13.14
C GLU A 320 5.86 10.76 12.36
N TYR A 321 4.76 10.92 13.06
CA TYR A 321 3.52 11.48 12.51
C TYR A 321 3.29 12.86 13.10
N TYR A 322 3.13 13.84 12.24
CA TYR A 322 2.65 15.17 12.59
C TYR A 322 1.16 15.25 12.25
N MET A 323 0.34 15.70 13.19
CA MET A 323 -1.09 15.93 13.02
C MET A 323 -1.41 17.36 13.44
N THR A 324 -2.17 18.08 12.62
CA THR A 324 -2.54 19.46 12.92
C THR A 324 -3.52 19.51 14.09
N ARG A 325 -4.58 18.70 14.04
CA ARG A 325 -5.67 18.69 15.02
C ARG A 325 -6.21 17.27 15.23
N TYR A 326 -6.76 17.02 16.41
CA TYR A 326 -7.38 15.72 16.73
C TYR A 326 -8.63 15.44 15.90
N ASP A 327 -9.50 16.44 15.68
CA ASP A 327 -10.78 16.29 14.99
C ASP A 327 -10.65 16.20 13.45
N GLU A 328 -9.43 16.27 12.91
CA GLU A 328 -9.15 16.19 11.48
C GLU A 328 -8.66 14.81 11.01
N ILE A 329 -8.44 13.88 11.95
CA ILE A 329 -7.81 12.57 11.63
C ILE A 329 -8.58 11.75 10.57
N TRP A 330 -9.88 11.91 10.44
CA TRP A 330 -10.70 11.21 9.45
C TRP A 330 -11.02 12.04 8.20
N LYS A 331 -10.50 13.27 8.11
CA LYS A 331 -10.87 14.24 7.08
C LYS A 331 -9.86 14.38 5.93
N PHE A 332 -8.80 13.57 5.87
CA PHE A 332 -7.79 13.65 4.81
C PHE A 332 -8.35 13.51 3.39
N GLY A 333 -9.50 12.88 3.23
CA GLY A 333 -10.21 12.73 1.95
C GLY A 333 -11.19 13.85 1.62
N GLU A 334 -11.23 14.93 2.40
CA GLU A 334 -12.13 16.08 2.23
C GLU A 334 -11.36 17.32 1.74
N GLN A 335 -12.09 18.29 1.20
CA GLN A 335 -11.52 19.59 0.84
C GLN A 335 -11.35 20.45 2.10
N HIS A 336 -10.17 21.05 2.26
CA HIS A 336 -9.84 21.93 3.38
C HIS A 336 -9.17 23.20 2.91
N ASP A 337 -9.35 24.28 3.69
CA ASP A 337 -8.68 25.56 3.45
C ASP A 337 -7.19 25.50 3.85
N THR A 338 -6.84 24.60 4.75
CA THR A 338 -5.47 24.39 5.24
C THR A 338 -4.91 23.04 4.80
N TRP A 339 -3.64 23.00 4.44
CA TRP A 339 -2.87 21.81 4.14
C TRP A 339 -1.43 22.01 4.64
N PRO A 340 -0.79 21.00 5.24
CA PRO A 340 -1.25 19.64 5.47
C PRO A 340 -2.14 19.53 6.72
N LEU A 341 -3.05 18.55 6.75
CA LEU A 341 -3.73 18.11 7.98
C LEU A 341 -2.84 17.21 8.84
N GLY A 342 -1.85 16.61 8.22
CA GLY A 342 -0.84 15.77 8.83
C GLY A 342 0.10 15.17 7.79
N PHE A 343 1.21 14.62 8.26
CA PHE A 343 2.19 13.94 7.41
C PHE A 343 2.96 12.87 8.21
N LEU A 344 3.59 11.98 7.48
CA LEU A 344 4.54 11.00 7.99
C LEU A 344 5.95 11.44 7.62
N LEU A 345 6.86 11.44 8.60
CA LEU A 345 8.29 11.65 8.43
C LEU A 345 9.06 10.37 8.76
N MET A 346 10.04 10.02 7.95
CA MET A 346 10.89 8.85 8.15
C MET A 346 12.32 9.10 7.71
N THR A 347 13.25 8.43 8.38
CA THR A 347 14.63 8.24 7.96
C THR A 347 14.81 6.79 7.49
N PRO A 348 14.77 6.50 6.17
CA PRO A 348 14.95 5.14 5.67
C PRO A 348 16.33 4.58 6.02
N PRO A 349 16.45 3.30 6.44
CA PRO A 349 17.74 2.72 6.79
C PRO A 349 18.56 2.39 5.54
N ASP A 350 19.87 2.65 5.62
CA ASP A 350 20.85 2.24 4.64
C ASP A 350 21.58 0.96 5.07
N GLU A 351 22.28 0.28 4.15
CA GLU A 351 23.01 -0.98 4.46
C GLU A 351 24.07 -0.79 5.55
N ASN A 352 24.71 0.38 5.62
CA ASN A 352 25.71 0.74 6.63
C ASN A 352 25.18 1.85 7.53
N GLN A 353 23.98 1.70 8.06
CA GLN A 353 23.32 2.72 8.86
C GLN A 353 24.14 3.08 10.11
N GLY A 354 24.62 4.31 10.14
CA GLY A 354 25.31 4.91 11.28
C GLY A 354 24.36 5.70 12.19
N LYS A 355 24.95 6.57 13.00
CA LYS A 355 24.23 7.46 13.94
C LYS A 355 23.35 8.50 13.22
N TYR A 356 23.75 8.93 12.02
CA TYR A 356 23.09 9.98 11.25
C TYR A 356 22.42 9.39 10.01
N SER A 357 21.35 10.03 9.56
CA SER A 357 20.65 9.67 8.33
C SER A 357 21.22 10.43 7.14
N SER A 358 21.33 9.77 5.97
CA SER A 358 21.68 10.41 4.69
C SER A 358 20.47 11.07 4.04
N LYS A 359 19.25 10.65 4.42
CA LYS A 359 18.01 11.06 3.77
C LYS A 359 16.81 11.08 4.70
N VAL A 360 15.82 11.89 4.35
CA VAL A 360 14.50 11.95 4.98
C VAL A 360 13.44 11.85 3.90
N LEU A 361 12.37 11.15 4.21
CA LEU A 361 11.16 11.07 3.41
C LEU A 361 9.99 11.63 4.21
N ILE A 362 9.21 12.48 3.56
CA ILE A 362 7.97 13.04 4.10
C ILE A 362 6.85 12.73 3.13
N THR A 363 5.71 12.26 3.65
CA THR A 363 4.52 12.01 2.83
C THR A 363 3.29 12.57 3.53
N ALA A 364 2.59 13.47 2.85
CA ALA A 364 1.34 14.07 3.31
C ALA A 364 0.18 13.71 2.38
N PRO A 365 -0.97 13.26 2.89
CA PRO A 365 -2.17 13.09 2.08
C PRO A 365 -2.54 14.36 1.32
N MET A 366 -2.97 14.19 0.06
CA MET A 366 -3.36 15.29 -0.82
C MET A 366 -4.43 14.85 -1.79
N LEU A 367 -5.44 15.68 -1.99
CA LEU A 367 -6.48 15.44 -2.99
C LEU A 367 -5.93 15.67 -4.41
N TYR A 368 -6.43 14.88 -5.35
CA TYR A 368 -6.08 15.05 -6.77
C TYR A 368 -6.53 16.41 -7.33
N ASP A 369 -7.60 16.97 -6.78
CA ASP A 369 -8.15 18.27 -7.21
C ASP A 369 -7.13 19.42 -7.06
N GLU A 370 -6.18 19.33 -6.12
CA GLU A 370 -5.07 20.30 -5.98
C GLU A 370 -4.21 20.45 -7.25
N VAL A 371 -4.13 19.39 -8.06
CA VAL A 371 -3.29 19.34 -9.26
C VAL A 371 -4.08 19.21 -10.56
N LYS A 372 -5.40 19.18 -10.49
CA LYS A 372 -6.29 18.92 -11.64
C LYS A 372 -6.09 19.88 -12.80
N LYS A 373 -5.80 21.15 -12.52
CA LYS A 373 -5.55 22.15 -13.57
C LYS A 373 -4.35 21.83 -14.47
N TRP A 374 -3.40 20.99 -13.99
CA TRP A 374 -2.25 20.53 -14.77
C TRP A 374 -2.40 19.09 -15.28
N GLU A 375 -3.57 18.48 -15.18
CA GLU A 375 -3.78 17.05 -15.53
C GLU A 375 -3.47 16.71 -16.98
N GLN A 376 -3.59 17.67 -17.90
CA GLN A 376 -3.31 17.50 -19.33
C GLN A 376 -1.83 17.70 -19.69
N THR A 377 -0.98 18.03 -18.71
CA THR A 377 0.46 18.22 -18.92
C THR A 377 1.24 16.91 -18.76
N THR A 378 2.44 16.87 -19.32
CA THR A 378 3.32 15.69 -19.27
C THR A 378 4.45 15.86 -18.26
N VAL A 379 5.00 14.75 -17.78
CA VAL A 379 6.16 14.73 -16.87
C VAL A 379 7.31 15.54 -17.46
N GLY A 380 7.90 16.42 -16.67
CA GLY A 380 9.00 17.31 -17.08
C GLY A 380 8.58 18.57 -17.86
N HIS A 381 7.31 18.69 -18.25
CA HIS A 381 6.80 19.79 -19.07
C HIS A 381 5.48 20.36 -18.52
N ARG A 382 5.39 20.57 -17.17
CA ARG A 382 4.19 21.07 -16.51
C ARG A 382 4.14 22.58 -16.31
N GLY A 383 5.22 23.28 -16.64
CA GLY A 383 5.35 24.72 -16.54
C GLY A 383 5.81 25.24 -15.18
N GLU A 384 6.23 26.51 -15.16
CA GLU A 384 6.81 27.19 -13.98
C GLU A 384 5.83 27.33 -12.82
N GLU A 385 4.55 27.57 -13.12
CA GLU A 385 3.50 27.66 -12.10
C GLU A 385 3.40 26.37 -11.27
N TYR A 386 3.48 25.21 -11.92
CA TYR A 386 3.46 23.91 -11.24
C TYR A 386 4.70 23.70 -10.36
N GLU A 387 5.88 24.05 -10.86
CA GLU A 387 7.11 23.90 -10.08
C GLU A 387 7.12 24.84 -8.86
N THR A 388 6.64 26.10 -9.04
CA THR A 388 6.46 27.07 -7.95
C THR A 388 5.47 26.55 -6.90
N TRP A 389 4.34 26.00 -7.32
CA TRP A 389 3.35 25.40 -6.42
C TRP A 389 3.96 24.25 -5.62
N LYS A 390 4.72 23.35 -6.26
CA LYS A 390 5.40 22.25 -5.55
C LYS A 390 6.42 22.77 -4.51
N ALA A 391 7.18 23.79 -4.86
CA ALA A 391 8.13 24.39 -3.95
C ALA A 391 7.44 25.00 -2.72
N GLN A 392 6.30 25.68 -2.91
CA GLN A 392 5.48 26.22 -1.82
C GLN A 392 4.94 25.11 -0.90
N LYS A 393 4.40 24.00 -1.48
CA LYS A 393 3.92 22.86 -0.70
C LYS A 393 5.05 22.18 0.10
N ALA A 394 6.23 22.04 -0.50
CA ALA A 394 7.40 21.52 0.22
C ALA A 394 7.80 22.45 1.39
N GLN A 395 7.81 23.77 1.17
CA GLN A 395 8.14 24.73 2.22
C GLN A 395 7.14 24.70 3.38
N GLN A 396 5.84 24.50 3.10
CA GLN A 396 4.82 24.31 4.14
C GLN A 396 5.14 23.11 5.03
N LEU A 397 5.48 21.95 4.44
CA LEU A 397 5.88 20.76 5.20
C LEU A 397 7.15 21.00 6.02
N LEU A 398 8.16 21.62 5.42
CA LEU A 398 9.42 21.92 6.09
C LEU A 398 9.26 22.85 7.29
N SER A 399 8.33 23.82 7.24
CA SER A 399 8.07 24.70 8.39
C SER A 399 7.51 23.94 9.59
N HIS A 400 6.65 22.95 9.38
CA HIS A 400 6.14 22.09 10.46
C HIS A 400 7.20 21.12 11.00
N ILE A 401 8.14 20.69 10.15
CA ILE A 401 9.26 19.86 10.63
C ILE A 401 10.20 20.68 11.52
N GLU A 402 10.41 21.93 11.20
CA GLU A 402 11.22 22.83 12.03
C GLU A 402 10.62 23.05 13.43
N GLU A 403 9.28 22.89 13.59
CA GLU A 403 8.60 22.91 14.89
C GLU A 403 8.98 21.72 15.78
N ILE A 404 9.07 20.51 15.19
CA ILE A 404 9.40 19.27 15.92
C ILE A 404 10.88 18.94 15.96
N HIS A 405 11.64 19.42 14.98
CA HIS A 405 13.09 19.25 14.86
C HIS A 405 13.77 20.59 14.57
N PRO A 406 13.94 21.47 15.56
CA PRO A 406 14.59 22.77 15.38
C PRO A 406 15.98 22.64 14.78
N GLY A 407 16.25 23.38 13.71
CA GLY A 407 17.52 23.35 12.98
C GLY A 407 17.55 22.31 11.83
N PHE A 408 16.45 21.60 11.57
CA PHE A 408 16.37 20.63 10.47
C PHE A 408 16.69 21.26 9.11
N GLY A 409 16.19 22.47 8.86
CA GLY A 409 16.44 23.21 7.61
C GLY A 409 17.92 23.38 7.28
N ALA A 410 18.78 23.53 8.30
CA ALA A 410 20.22 23.66 8.12
C ALA A 410 20.88 22.34 7.65
N CYS A 411 20.24 21.19 7.89
CA CYS A 411 20.71 19.87 7.49
C CYS A 411 20.38 19.50 6.05
N ILE A 412 19.54 20.26 5.38
CA ILE A 412 19.09 19.96 4.01
C ILE A 412 20.22 20.25 3.00
N ASP A 413 20.54 19.28 2.15
CA ASP A 413 21.41 19.45 0.98
C ASP A 413 20.59 19.63 -0.30
N ARG A 414 19.64 18.73 -0.59
CA ARG A 414 18.80 18.74 -1.80
C ARG A 414 17.39 18.25 -1.50
N ILE A 415 16.43 18.74 -2.29
CA ILE A 415 15.02 18.37 -2.19
C ILE A 415 14.50 17.91 -3.55
N ILE A 416 13.66 16.89 -3.54
CA ILE A 416 12.86 16.44 -4.68
C ILE A 416 11.42 16.31 -4.18
N THR A 417 10.46 16.58 -5.05
CA THR A 417 9.03 16.46 -4.71
C THR A 417 8.27 15.58 -5.70
N ALA A 418 7.30 14.85 -5.21
CA ALA A 418 6.31 14.14 -6.00
C ALA A 418 4.91 14.61 -5.62
N SER A 419 4.05 14.81 -6.61
CA SER A 419 2.65 15.22 -6.44
C SER A 419 1.70 14.10 -6.85
N PRO A 420 0.38 14.26 -6.67
CA PRO A 420 -0.61 13.33 -7.20
C PRO A 420 -0.48 13.04 -8.70
N LEU A 421 -0.01 14.01 -9.51
CA LEU A 421 0.27 13.78 -10.94
C LEU A 421 1.48 12.86 -11.15
N THR A 422 2.50 12.95 -10.32
CA THR A 422 3.65 12.02 -10.37
C THR A 422 3.18 10.60 -10.09
N ILE A 423 2.38 10.41 -9.04
CA ILE A 423 1.83 9.10 -8.68
C ILE A 423 0.94 8.55 -9.79
N ARG A 424 0.02 9.38 -10.35
CA ARG A 424 -0.83 9.00 -11.47
C ARG A 424 -0.01 8.48 -12.66
N ASP A 425 1.01 9.21 -13.06
CA ASP A 425 1.73 8.93 -14.30
C ASP A 425 2.65 7.71 -14.17
N PHE A 426 3.36 7.58 -13.05
CA PHE A 426 4.27 6.47 -12.84
C PHE A 426 3.56 5.17 -12.43
N TYR A 427 2.56 5.25 -11.55
CA TYR A 427 1.82 4.04 -11.14
C TYR A 427 0.70 3.67 -12.13
N GLY A 428 0.26 4.60 -12.98
CA GLY A 428 -0.84 4.36 -13.93
C GLY A 428 -2.20 4.23 -13.24
N VAL A 429 -2.36 4.84 -12.07
CA VAL A 429 -3.58 4.80 -11.27
C VAL A 429 -4.46 6.02 -11.55
N LYS A 430 -5.78 5.81 -11.55
CA LYS A 430 -6.73 6.91 -11.71
C LYS A 430 -6.62 7.85 -10.50
N ASP A 431 -6.61 9.16 -10.77
CA ASP A 431 -6.58 10.24 -9.77
C ASP A 431 -5.39 10.16 -8.78
N GLY A 432 -4.30 9.48 -9.16
CA GLY A 432 -3.14 9.28 -8.30
C GLY A 432 -3.43 8.50 -7.01
N ALA A 433 -4.49 7.67 -6.99
CA ALA A 433 -4.95 6.95 -5.80
C ALA A 433 -3.88 6.07 -5.19
N LEU A 434 -3.59 6.27 -3.89
CA LEU A 434 -2.58 5.46 -3.17
C LEU A 434 -3.09 4.05 -2.84
N SER A 435 -4.32 3.95 -2.34
CA SER A 435 -4.90 2.70 -1.83
C SER A 435 -5.94 2.09 -2.79
N GLY A 436 -5.95 2.52 -4.06
CA GLY A 436 -6.90 2.06 -5.06
C GLY A 436 -8.34 2.55 -4.79
N PHE A 437 -9.32 1.70 -5.01
CA PHE A 437 -10.71 2.02 -4.75
C PHE A 437 -11.00 2.23 -3.27
N SER A 438 -11.73 3.29 -2.92
CA SER A 438 -12.24 3.52 -1.57
C SER A 438 -13.17 2.38 -1.15
N LYS A 439 -13.14 2.03 0.13
CA LYS A 439 -14.03 1.03 0.75
C LYS A 439 -15.13 1.77 1.51
N ASP A 440 -16.38 1.45 1.19
CA ASP A 440 -17.56 2.01 1.87
C ASP A 440 -18.33 0.87 2.54
N TYR A 441 -18.50 0.94 3.87
CA TYR A 441 -19.22 -0.09 4.64
C TYR A 441 -20.69 -0.18 4.24
N LYS A 442 -21.30 0.93 3.81
CA LYS A 442 -22.71 0.99 3.36
C LYS A 442 -22.93 0.19 2.08
N ASN A 443 -21.86 0.04 1.29
CA ASN A 443 -21.94 -0.60 -0.02
C ASN A 443 -20.65 -1.34 -0.40
N ILE A 444 -20.19 -2.20 0.50
CA ILE A 444 -18.93 -2.93 0.33
C ILE A 444 -18.87 -3.74 -0.97
N ALA A 445 -20.00 -4.28 -1.41
CA ALA A 445 -20.09 -5.07 -2.64
C ALA A 445 -19.75 -4.26 -3.90
N LEU A 446 -19.94 -2.94 -3.91
CA LEU A 446 -19.53 -2.09 -5.04
C LEU A 446 -18.01 -1.99 -5.16
N SER A 447 -17.32 -1.83 -4.03
CA SER A 447 -15.87 -1.64 -3.99
C SER A 447 -15.06 -2.95 -4.00
N GLN A 448 -15.72 -4.10 -3.83
CA GLN A 448 -15.09 -5.40 -4.01
C GLN A 448 -15.17 -5.83 -5.47
N VAL A 449 -14.03 -5.83 -6.15
CA VAL A 449 -13.92 -6.26 -7.54
C VAL A 449 -13.38 -7.69 -7.56
N PRO A 450 -14.17 -8.69 -8.02
CA PRO A 450 -13.72 -10.08 -8.06
C PRO A 450 -12.47 -10.26 -8.92
N VAL A 451 -11.60 -11.20 -8.54
CA VAL A 451 -10.43 -11.58 -9.34
C VAL A 451 -10.83 -12.24 -10.67
N VAL A 452 -11.92 -13.02 -10.66
CA VAL A 452 -12.49 -13.63 -11.87
C VAL A 452 -13.38 -12.64 -12.58
N THR A 453 -13.24 -12.52 -13.89
CA THR A 453 -14.02 -11.59 -14.72
C THR A 453 -15.09 -12.30 -15.54
N LYS A 454 -15.82 -11.55 -16.38
CA LYS A 454 -16.76 -12.09 -17.38
C LYS A 454 -16.06 -12.49 -18.68
N VAL A 455 -14.76 -12.28 -18.80
CA VAL A 455 -13.92 -12.75 -19.91
C VAL A 455 -13.19 -13.99 -19.42
N ASP A 456 -13.38 -15.11 -20.08
CA ASP A 456 -13.16 -16.45 -19.52
C ASP A 456 -11.69 -16.73 -19.11
N ASN A 457 -10.71 -16.16 -19.83
CA ASN A 457 -9.28 -16.29 -19.54
C ASN A 457 -8.63 -15.00 -19.03
N LEU A 458 -9.41 -14.01 -18.59
CA LEU A 458 -8.92 -12.76 -18.03
C LEU A 458 -9.22 -12.68 -16.53
N LEU A 459 -8.18 -12.56 -15.73
CA LEU A 459 -8.27 -12.36 -14.30
C LEU A 459 -7.73 -10.98 -13.91
N LEU A 460 -8.10 -10.52 -12.73
CA LEU A 460 -7.60 -9.30 -12.12
C LEU A 460 -6.77 -9.62 -10.89
N THR A 461 -5.79 -8.78 -10.57
CA THR A 461 -5.00 -8.85 -9.34
C THR A 461 -4.62 -7.45 -8.87
N GLY A 462 -4.12 -7.33 -7.64
CA GLY A 462 -3.64 -6.08 -7.08
C GLY A 462 -4.61 -5.39 -6.14
N GLN A 463 -4.30 -4.14 -5.79
CA GLN A 463 -4.95 -3.42 -4.68
C GLN A 463 -6.43 -3.04 -4.90
N ASN A 464 -6.92 -3.09 -6.14
CA ASN A 464 -8.31 -2.73 -6.46
C ASN A 464 -9.31 -3.88 -6.31
N ASN A 465 -8.85 -5.10 -6.09
CA ASN A 465 -9.70 -6.29 -6.04
C ASN A 465 -10.19 -6.59 -4.62
N ASN A 466 -9.31 -6.60 -3.64
CA ASN A 466 -9.66 -6.97 -2.27
C ASN A 466 -9.05 -5.98 -1.27
N LEU A 467 -7.81 -6.23 -0.88
CA LEU A 467 -7.06 -5.42 0.05
C LEU A 467 -5.89 -4.73 -0.67
N HIS A 468 -5.53 -3.55 -0.19
CA HIS A 468 -4.40 -2.76 -0.69
C HIS A 468 -3.16 -2.95 0.18
N GLY A 469 -2.05 -2.30 -0.22
CA GLY A 469 -0.81 -2.26 0.52
C GLY A 469 0.01 -3.54 0.45
N PHE A 470 1.13 -3.52 1.17
CA PHE A 470 2.14 -4.58 1.11
C PHE A 470 1.63 -5.95 1.60
N CYS A 471 0.71 -5.97 2.55
CA CYS A 471 0.11 -7.21 3.04
C CYS A 471 -1.13 -7.64 2.25
N GLY A 472 -1.97 -6.70 1.81
CA GLY A 472 -3.24 -7.02 1.16
C GLY A 472 -3.09 -7.48 -0.29
N VAL A 473 -2.15 -6.89 -1.03
CA VAL A 473 -1.93 -7.23 -2.45
C VAL A 473 -1.42 -8.66 -2.64
N PRO A 474 -0.47 -9.18 -1.85
CA PRO A 474 -0.07 -10.60 -1.95
C PRO A 474 -1.21 -11.58 -1.66
N LEU A 475 -2.12 -11.26 -0.74
CA LEU A 475 -3.31 -12.07 -0.49
C LEU A 475 -4.26 -12.10 -1.71
N THR A 476 -4.41 -10.97 -2.39
CA THR A 476 -5.13 -10.92 -3.66
C THR A 476 -4.43 -11.75 -4.74
N ALA A 477 -3.09 -11.75 -4.77
CA ALA A 477 -2.31 -12.56 -5.71
C ALA A 477 -2.52 -14.06 -5.47
N ILE A 478 -2.62 -14.50 -4.21
CA ILE A 478 -2.98 -15.89 -3.87
C ILE A 478 -4.37 -16.22 -4.45
N ASN A 479 -5.39 -15.38 -4.20
CA ASN A 479 -6.74 -15.60 -4.74
C ASN A 479 -6.74 -15.70 -6.26
N THR A 480 -5.95 -14.84 -6.94
CA THR A 480 -5.84 -14.85 -8.40
C THR A 480 -5.17 -16.13 -8.90
N ALA A 481 -4.10 -16.57 -8.24
CA ALA A 481 -3.40 -17.80 -8.59
C ALA A 481 -4.31 -19.03 -8.34
N GLU A 482 -5.03 -19.08 -7.22
CA GLU A 482 -5.96 -20.17 -6.89
C GLU A 482 -7.17 -20.24 -7.82
N ALA A 483 -7.58 -19.12 -8.43
CA ALA A 483 -8.61 -19.15 -9.48
C ALA A 483 -8.15 -19.92 -10.73
N ILE A 484 -6.84 -20.07 -10.94
CA ILE A 484 -6.23 -20.84 -12.03
C ILE A 484 -5.85 -22.26 -11.59
N LEU A 485 -5.31 -22.41 -10.38
CA LEU A 485 -4.67 -23.62 -9.88
C LEU A 485 -5.60 -24.50 -9.04
N GLY A 486 -6.73 -23.95 -8.61
CA GLY A 486 -7.69 -24.60 -7.72
C GLY A 486 -7.70 -23.98 -6.32
N ARG A 487 -8.89 -23.96 -5.72
CA ARG A 487 -9.13 -23.35 -4.40
C ARG A 487 -8.25 -23.99 -3.33
N ASN A 488 -7.70 -23.15 -2.45
CA ASN A 488 -6.82 -23.50 -1.34
C ASN A 488 -5.50 -24.19 -1.74
N SER A 489 -5.20 -24.34 -3.04
CA SER A 489 -3.99 -25.04 -3.49
C SER A 489 -2.71 -24.39 -3.01
N ILE A 490 -2.66 -23.06 -3.00
CA ILE A 490 -1.51 -22.29 -2.53
C ILE A 490 -1.50 -22.18 -1.00
N LEU A 491 -2.67 -21.95 -0.40
CA LEU A 491 -2.78 -21.87 1.06
C LEU A 491 -2.36 -23.19 1.74
N HIS A 492 -2.70 -24.35 1.18
CA HIS A 492 -2.21 -25.63 1.71
C HIS A 492 -0.69 -25.72 1.64
N LYS A 493 -0.06 -25.36 0.52
CA LYS A 493 1.41 -25.41 0.36
C LYS A 493 2.12 -24.48 1.34
N ILE A 494 1.62 -23.26 1.52
CA ILE A 494 2.16 -22.32 2.51
C ILE A 494 2.07 -22.92 3.93
N ASN A 495 0.96 -23.59 4.26
CA ASN A 495 0.78 -24.19 5.59
C ASN A 495 1.58 -25.48 5.80
N GLU A 496 1.95 -26.19 4.74
CA GLU A 496 2.82 -27.38 4.82
C GLU A 496 4.28 -27.02 5.12
N ILE A 497 4.81 -25.93 4.56
CA ILE A 497 6.19 -25.48 4.82
C ILE A 497 6.37 -25.17 6.30
N GLY A 498 5.48 -24.40 6.93
CA GLY A 498 5.59 -24.05 8.35
C GLY A 498 5.42 -25.21 9.33
N LYS A 499 5.01 -26.42 8.86
CA LYS A 499 4.94 -27.64 9.71
C LYS A 499 6.24 -28.42 9.75
N ASN A 500 7.11 -28.24 8.77
CA ASN A 500 8.38 -28.99 8.68
C ASN A 500 9.50 -28.36 9.51
N GLU A 501 9.26 -27.19 10.13
CA GLU A 501 10.23 -26.47 10.98
C GLU A 501 9.91 -26.58 12.49
N ASN A 502 8.80 -27.21 12.87
CA ASN A 502 8.42 -27.53 14.26
C ASN A 502 8.59 -29.04 14.52
#